data_1fd276235dd941f110201ae825a455fc
#
_entry.id   1fd276235dd941f110201ae825a455fc
#
_cell.length_a   1.000
_cell.length_b   1.000
_cell.length_c   1.000
_cell.angle_alpha   90.00
_cell.angle_beta   90.00
_cell.angle_gamma   90.00
#
_symmetry.space_group_name_H-M   'P 1'
#
loop_
_entity.id
_entity.type
_entity.pdbx_description
1 polymer ?
#
loop_
_entity_poly.entity_id
_entity_poly.type
_entity_poly.pdbx_seq_one_letter_code
_entity_poly.pdbx_strand_id
1 'polypeptide(L)'
;MQPARMAFKGQRGQEWTPERLARLDTADLQQLRDNAAGLGAAAVVALCDTALEGRPKARAKRGGAAVLPKRATKLISRTKAFQARGVYLPEQDSSWSGVRKSDGAVVMSLWAPAIARAKGGCKHLLWGPNIDGSRPWSDTLAGQERRQHCKLALERGAAEGLLVYGESFDGEASEHNARSVHGVDPEHVVSIRVELRGEEYWAVWGAKAEARPL
;
A
#
# COMPACT_ATOMS: atom_id res chain seq x y z
N MET A 1 31.48 -11.19 -20.38
CA MET A 1 30.24 -11.61 -19.71
C MET A 1 29.38 -10.39 -19.59
N GLN A 2 28.32 -10.26 -20.38
CA GLN A 2 27.35 -9.16 -20.22
C GLN A 2 26.39 -9.50 -19.07
N PRO A 3 26.12 -8.56 -18.15
CA PRO A 3 25.11 -8.80 -17.13
C PRO A 3 23.73 -8.91 -17.77
N ALA A 4 23.00 -9.96 -17.42
CA ALA A 4 21.65 -10.21 -17.88
C ALA A 4 20.76 -8.99 -17.54
N ARG A 5 20.16 -8.39 -18.57
CA ARG A 5 19.11 -7.37 -18.45
C ARG A 5 17.93 -8.00 -17.70
N MET A 6 17.75 -7.66 -16.44
CA MET A 6 16.50 -7.93 -15.77
C MET A 6 15.42 -7.06 -16.42
N ALA A 7 14.58 -7.70 -17.23
CA ALA A 7 13.44 -7.06 -17.83
C ALA A 7 12.47 -6.61 -16.71
N PHE A 8 12.03 -5.37 -16.79
CA PHE A 8 10.98 -4.79 -15.97
C PHE A 8 9.69 -5.60 -16.18
N LYS A 9 9.38 -6.57 -15.30
CA LYS A 9 8.25 -7.49 -15.43
C LYS A 9 6.93 -6.92 -14.88
N GLY A 10 6.74 -5.59 -14.91
CA GLY A 10 5.55 -4.94 -14.35
C GLY A 10 4.37 -4.80 -15.31
N GLN A 11 4.61 -4.68 -16.59
CA GLN A 11 3.56 -4.69 -17.62
C GLN A 11 4.13 -5.32 -18.88
N ARG A 12 3.78 -6.55 -19.16
CA ARG A 12 4.14 -7.18 -20.43
C ARG A 12 3.65 -6.33 -21.61
N GLY A 13 4.57 -5.69 -22.32
CA GLY A 13 4.31 -5.00 -23.59
C GLY A 13 4.00 -3.50 -23.53
N GLN A 14 4.13 -2.84 -22.39
CA GLN A 14 3.94 -1.38 -22.34
C GLN A 14 5.28 -0.67 -22.09
N GLU A 15 5.87 -0.12 -23.14
CA GLU A 15 6.99 0.81 -23.02
C GLU A 15 6.51 2.16 -22.45
N TRP A 16 7.30 2.74 -21.55
CA TRP A 16 7.09 4.10 -21.08
C TRP A 16 7.56 5.06 -22.18
N THR A 17 6.62 5.80 -22.76
CA THR A 17 6.90 6.82 -23.78
C THR A 17 6.65 8.22 -23.22
N PRO A 18 7.28 9.28 -23.77
CA PRO A 18 7.06 10.66 -23.37
C PRO A 18 5.58 11.06 -23.38
N GLU A 19 4.81 10.60 -24.37
CA GLU A 19 3.38 10.91 -24.52
C GLU A 19 2.54 10.30 -23.40
N ARG A 20 2.93 9.14 -22.89
CA ARG A 20 2.28 8.49 -21.75
C ARG A 20 2.61 9.22 -20.45
N LEU A 21 3.87 9.57 -20.27
CA LEU A 21 4.32 10.33 -19.09
C LEU A 21 3.69 11.71 -19.05
N ALA A 22 3.44 12.35 -20.20
CA ALA A 22 2.77 13.62 -20.29
C ALA A 22 1.34 13.62 -19.72
N ARG A 23 0.67 12.45 -19.72
CA ARG A 23 -0.70 12.27 -19.19
C ARG A 23 -0.74 12.04 -17.66
N LEU A 24 0.38 11.72 -17.05
CA LEU A 24 0.48 11.53 -15.60
C LEU A 24 0.55 12.90 -14.92
N ASP A 25 0.01 13.02 -13.72
CA ASP A 25 0.23 14.18 -12.90
C ASP A 25 1.67 14.20 -12.32
N THR A 26 2.06 15.31 -11.68
CA THR A 26 3.40 15.48 -11.15
C THR A 26 3.71 14.49 -10.00
N ALA A 27 2.69 14.12 -9.22
CA ALA A 27 2.85 13.20 -8.11
C ALA A 27 3.03 11.75 -8.61
N ASP A 28 2.25 11.34 -9.62
CA ASP A 28 2.34 10.03 -10.25
C ASP A 28 3.68 9.86 -10.99
N LEU A 29 4.17 10.91 -11.67
CA LEU A 29 5.48 10.92 -12.30
C LEU A 29 6.61 10.76 -11.29
N GLN A 30 6.53 11.45 -10.17
CA GLN A 30 7.52 11.38 -9.12
C GLN A 30 7.53 9.99 -8.48
N GLN A 31 6.36 9.41 -8.29
CA GLN A 31 6.20 8.04 -7.80
C GLN A 31 6.79 7.01 -8.76
N LEU A 32 6.48 7.12 -10.05
CA LEU A 32 7.02 6.24 -11.09
C LEU A 32 8.55 6.31 -11.14
N ARG A 33 9.11 7.52 -11.05
CA ARG A 33 10.54 7.77 -10.99
C ARG A 33 11.21 7.07 -9.81
N ASP A 34 10.64 7.25 -8.61
CA ASP A 34 11.19 6.69 -7.37
C ASP A 34 11.12 5.15 -7.39
N ASN A 35 10.03 4.58 -7.91
CA ASN A 35 9.90 3.14 -8.11
C ASN A 35 10.92 2.60 -9.13
N ALA A 36 11.09 3.31 -10.25
CA ALA A 36 12.07 2.96 -11.28
C ALA A 36 13.50 3.01 -10.75
N ALA A 37 13.81 4.00 -9.92
CA ALA A 37 15.12 4.13 -9.25
C ALA A 37 15.36 2.95 -8.30
N GLY A 38 14.38 2.58 -7.49
CA GLY A 38 14.45 1.42 -6.59
C GLY A 38 14.64 0.08 -7.31
N LEU A 39 14.18 -0.01 -8.56
CA LEU A 39 14.29 -1.20 -9.42
C LEU A 39 15.49 -1.15 -10.37
N GLY A 40 16.32 -0.10 -10.32
CA GLY A 40 17.49 0.06 -11.19
C GLY A 40 17.15 0.34 -12.65
N ALA A 41 15.92 0.78 -12.96
CA ALA A 41 15.44 1.06 -14.32
C ALA A 41 15.87 2.47 -14.79
N ALA A 42 17.17 2.70 -14.97
CA ALA A 42 17.75 4.02 -15.25
C ALA A 42 17.11 4.74 -16.45
N ALA A 43 16.72 4.02 -17.50
CA ALA A 43 16.06 4.59 -18.68
C ALA A 43 14.70 5.21 -18.33
N VAL A 44 13.91 4.57 -17.46
CA VAL A 44 12.61 5.07 -17.02
C VAL A 44 12.80 6.27 -16.08
N VAL A 45 13.82 6.26 -15.23
CA VAL A 45 14.18 7.41 -14.37
C VAL A 45 14.48 8.64 -15.24
N ALA A 46 15.32 8.50 -16.26
CA ALA A 46 15.67 9.60 -17.16
C ALA A 46 14.44 10.18 -17.90
N LEU A 47 13.54 9.31 -18.36
CA LEU A 47 12.29 9.75 -18.98
C LEU A 47 11.39 10.51 -18.00
N CYS A 48 11.29 10.05 -16.76
CA CYS A 48 10.52 10.75 -15.72
C CYS A 48 11.16 12.10 -15.36
N ASP A 49 12.50 12.16 -15.23
CA ASP A 49 13.21 13.41 -14.97
C ASP A 49 12.94 14.44 -16.06
N THR A 50 13.05 14.05 -17.33
CA THR A 50 12.70 14.92 -18.48
C THR A 50 11.24 15.36 -18.45
N ALA A 51 10.31 14.46 -18.12
CA ALA A 51 8.89 14.80 -18.05
C ALA A 51 8.55 15.70 -16.85
N LEU A 52 9.39 15.72 -15.81
CA LEU A 52 9.26 16.60 -14.64
C LEU A 52 9.91 17.97 -14.87
N GLU A 53 10.82 18.10 -15.84
CA GLU A 53 11.44 19.36 -16.21
C GLU A 53 10.37 20.36 -16.70
N GLY A 54 10.36 21.55 -16.10
CA GLY A 54 9.39 22.61 -16.46
C GLY A 54 8.01 22.45 -15.80
N ARG A 55 7.72 21.36 -15.10
CA ARG A 55 6.50 21.27 -14.28
C ARG A 55 6.67 22.03 -12.97
N PRO A 56 5.66 22.76 -12.50
CA PRO A 56 5.74 23.41 -11.20
C PRO A 56 5.98 22.32 -10.15
N LYS A 57 7.06 22.47 -9.36
CA LYS A 57 7.32 21.57 -8.23
C LYS A 57 6.04 21.51 -7.42
N ALA A 58 5.49 20.29 -7.26
CA ALA A 58 4.31 20.08 -6.43
C ALA A 58 4.58 20.75 -5.09
N ARG A 59 3.89 21.86 -4.82
CA ARG A 59 4.06 22.60 -3.57
C ARG A 59 3.63 21.65 -2.48
N ALA A 60 4.60 21.08 -1.76
CA ALA A 60 4.31 20.23 -0.62
C ALA A 60 3.36 21.04 0.28
N LYS A 61 2.08 20.72 0.24
CA LYS A 61 1.10 21.32 1.16
C LYS A 61 1.68 21.05 2.54
N ARG A 62 2.02 22.12 3.26
CA ARG A 62 2.48 22.03 4.66
C ARG A 62 1.48 21.16 5.40
N GLY A 63 1.86 19.88 5.57
CA GLY A 63 0.99 18.88 6.14
C GLY A 63 0.72 19.21 7.59
N GLY A 64 -0.52 19.50 7.90
CA GLY A 64 -1.01 19.35 9.27
C GLY A 64 -0.74 17.91 9.74
N ALA A 65 -0.72 17.68 11.04
CA ALA A 65 -0.60 16.33 11.59
C ALA A 65 -1.64 15.42 10.92
N ALA A 66 -1.18 14.25 10.44
CA ALA A 66 -2.07 13.30 9.80
C ALA A 66 -3.15 12.88 10.80
N VAL A 67 -4.40 13.12 10.45
CA VAL A 67 -5.55 12.75 11.28
C VAL A 67 -6.23 11.57 10.60
N LEU A 68 -6.27 10.43 11.29
CA LEU A 68 -7.13 9.33 10.87
C LEU A 68 -8.59 9.82 10.86
N PRO A 69 -9.40 9.37 9.89
CA PRO A 69 -10.81 9.68 9.88
C PRO A 69 -11.46 9.24 11.20
N LYS A 70 -12.52 9.94 11.62
CA LYS A 70 -13.30 9.52 12.77
C LYS A 70 -13.92 8.16 12.43
N ARG A 71 -13.70 7.16 13.28
CA ARG A 71 -14.23 5.80 13.10
C ARG A 71 -15.74 5.84 12.84
N ALA A 72 -16.20 5.07 11.86
CA ALA A 72 -17.61 4.85 11.62
C ALA A 72 -18.32 4.30 12.85
N THR A 73 -19.58 4.69 13.04
CA THR A 73 -20.40 4.22 14.16
C THR A 73 -20.68 2.74 14.09
N LYS A 74 -20.87 2.22 12.85
CA LYS A 74 -21.15 0.80 12.60
C LYS A 74 -20.01 0.20 11.80
N LEU A 75 -19.32 -0.78 12.37
CA LEU A 75 -18.30 -1.58 11.68
C LEU A 75 -18.94 -2.79 11.02
N ILE A 76 -18.29 -3.27 9.96
CA ILE A 76 -18.69 -4.49 9.25
C ILE A 76 -17.59 -5.56 9.35
N SER A 77 -17.92 -6.82 9.01
CA SER A 77 -16.90 -7.87 8.99
C SER A 77 -15.87 -7.62 7.90
N ARG A 78 -14.64 -8.10 8.10
CA ARG A 78 -13.56 -8.00 7.12
C ARG A 78 -13.97 -8.59 5.77
N THR A 79 -14.55 -9.77 5.75
CA THR A 79 -15.04 -10.43 4.53
C THR A 79 -16.01 -9.54 3.75
N LYS A 80 -17.00 -8.94 4.43
CA LYS A 80 -17.94 -8.00 3.78
C LYS A 80 -17.25 -6.76 3.23
N ALA A 81 -16.26 -6.21 3.95
CA ALA A 81 -15.52 -5.04 3.50
C ALA A 81 -14.70 -5.35 2.23
N PHE A 82 -14.01 -6.49 2.18
CA PHE A 82 -13.28 -6.91 0.99
C PHE A 82 -14.22 -7.20 -0.19
N GLN A 83 -15.34 -7.88 0.06
CA GLN A 83 -16.36 -8.15 -0.96
C GLN A 83 -16.94 -6.85 -1.55
N ALA A 84 -17.22 -5.85 -0.72
CA ALA A 84 -17.68 -4.54 -1.17
C ALA A 84 -16.65 -3.82 -2.06
N ARG A 85 -15.36 -4.18 -1.94
CA ARG A 85 -14.28 -3.72 -2.84
C ARG A 85 -14.02 -4.66 -4.02
N GLY A 86 -14.88 -5.65 -4.26
CA GLY A 86 -14.74 -6.63 -5.34
C GLY A 86 -13.59 -7.62 -5.14
N VAL A 87 -13.16 -7.81 -3.89
CA VAL A 87 -12.14 -8.79 -3.51
C VAL A 87 -12.80 -9.93 -2.74
N TYR A 88 -12.61 -11.14 -3.22
CA TYR A 88 -13.12 -12.34 -2.56
C TYR A 88 -11.95 -13.03 -1.85
N LEU A 89 -11.97 -12.98 -0.53
CA LEU A 89 -11.01 -13.70 0.30
C LEU A 89 -11.36 -15.19 0.31
N PRO A 90 -10.37 -16.10 0.39
CA PRO A 90 -10.62 -17.52 0.65
C PRO A 90 -11.44 -17.70 1.94
N GLU A 91 -12.27 -18.75 2.00
CA GLU A 91 -13.13 -19.02 3.15
C GLU A 91 -12.38 -19.24 4.48
N GLN A 92 -11.12 -19.62 4.41
CA GLN A 92 -10.23 -19.70 5.56
C GLN A 92 -9.65 -18.31 5.86
N ASP A 93 -10.27 -17.62 6.69
CA ASP A 93 -10.24 -16.27 7.27
C ASP A 93 -8.87 -15.65 7.64
N SER A 94 -7.78 -16.14 7.09
CA SER A 94 -6.42 -15.69 7.41
C SER A 94 -5.87 -14.62 6.47
N SER A 95 -6.48 -14.38 5.30
CA SER A 95 -5.97 -13.40 4.34
C SER A 95 -6.26 -11.97 4.77
N TRP A 96 -5.23 -11.10 4.72
CA TRP A 96 -5.33 -9.68 5.09
C TRP A 96 -5.19 -8.74 3.91
N SER A 97 -5.16 -9.29 2.73
CA SER A 97 -5.03 -8.57 1.48
C SER A 97 -5.57 -9.40 0.33
N GLY A 98 -5.91 -8.75 -0.77
CA GLY A 98 -6.36 -9.45 -1.96
C GLY A 98 -6.31 -8.53 -3.17
N VAL A 99 -6.56 -9.11 -4.34
CA VAL A 99 -6.54 -8.41 -5.63
C VAL A 99 -7.96 -8.35 -6.18
N ARG A 100 -8.42 -7.16 -6.49
CA ARG A 100 -9.71 -6.93 -7.12
C ARG A 100 -9.69 -7.44 -8.57
N LYS A 101 -10.65 -8.29 -8.93
CA LYS A 101 -10.67 -8.96 -10.24
C LYS A 101 -10.93 -8.00 -11.40
N SER A 102 -11.69 -6.93 -11.19
CA SER A 102 -12.13 -6.01 -12.25
C SER A 102 -10.99 -5.16 -12.84
N ASP A 103 -10.06 -4.69 -12.01
CA ASP A 103 -8.99 -3.76 -12.38
C ASP A 103 -7.62 -4.17 -11.83
N GLY A 104 -7.59 -5.23 -11.04
CA GLY A 104 -6.39 -5.73 -10.41
C GLY A 104 -5.87 -4.86 -9.26
N ALA A 105 -6.64 -3.90 -8.74
CA ALA A 105 -6.23 -3.11 -7.59
C ALA A 105 -5.98 -4.00 -6.37
N VAL A 106 -4.91 -3.70 -5.64
CA VAL A 106 -4.59 -4.40 -4.41
C VAL A 106 -5.34 -3.74 -3.25
N VAL A 107 -6.04 -4.55 -2.46
CA VAL A 107 -6.76 -4.10 -1.26
C VAL A 107 -6.13 -4.77 -0.04
N MET A 108 -5.84 -4.00 1.00
CA MET A 108 -5.13 -4.46 2.20
C MET A 108 -5.83 -4.02 3.47
N SER A 109 -5.88 -4.87 4.48
CA SER A 109 -6.28 -4.46 5.83
C SER A 109 -5.15 -3.66 6.49
N LEU A 110 -5.52 -2.61 7.22
CA LEU A 110 -4.64 -1.76 8.02
C LEU A 110 -5.12 -1.79 9.46
N TRP A 111 -4.32 -2.36 10.36
CA TRP A 111 -4.65 -2.43 11.78
C TRP A 111 -4.58 -1.05 12.43
N ALA A 112 -5.73 -0.46 12.73
CA ALA A 112 -5.83 0.92 13.21
C ALA A 112 -4.98 1.20 14.47
N PRO A 113 -4.88 0.30 15.46
CA PRO A 113 -4.01 0.49 16.62
C PRO A 113 -2.51 0.58 16.29
N ALA A 114 -2.06 -0.03 15.17
CA ALA A 114 -0.66 -0.03 14.77
C ALA A 114 -0.29 1.10 13.80
N ILE A 115 -1.24 1.97 13.47
CA ILE A 115 -0.98 3.08 12.56
C ILE A 115 -0.18 4.16 13.27
N ALA A 116 1.07 4.32 12.86
CA ALA A 116 1.93 5.40 13.33
C ALA A 116 1.63 6.70 12.58
N ARG A 117 1.45 7.78 13.33
CA ARG A 117 1.24 9.14 12.80
C ARG A 117 2.57 9.89 12.80
N ALA A 118 2.88 10.54 11.70
CA ALA A 118 4.08 11.35 11.55
C ALA A 118 3.73 12.71 10.94
N LYS A 119 4.67 13.64 10.98
CA LYS A 119 4.52 14.93 10.30
C LYS A 119 4.42 14.68 8.80
N GLY A 120 3.25 14.93 8.22
CA GLY A 120 3.00 14.76 6.79
C GLY A 120 2.28 13.48 6.38
N GLY A 121 1.94 12.56 7.30
CA GLY A 121 1.20 11.37 6.91
C GLY A 121 1.05 10.31 8.00
N CYS A 122 0.49 9.19 7.59
CA CYS A 122 0.39 7.98 8.38
C CYS A 122 1.26 6.88 7.75
N LYS A 123 1.69 5.93 8.56
CA LYS A 123 2.37 4.72 8.11
C LYS A 123 1.90 3.51 8.89
N HIS A 124 1.92 2.36 8.23
CA HIS A 124 1.58 1.07 8.81
C HIS A 124 2.49 -0.01 8.23
N LEU A 125 3.05 -0.87 9.07
CA LEU A 125 3.83 -2.02 8.62
C LEU A 125 2.89 -3.03 7.96
N LEU A 126 3.11 -3.34 6.70
CA LEU A 126 2.34 -4.33 5.94
C LEU A 126 2.92 -5.73 6.07
N TRP A 127 4.23 -5.84 5.95
CA TRP A 127 4.98 -7.08 6.05
C TRP A 127 6.44 -6.78 6.38
N GLY A 128 7.06 -7.65 7.16
CA GLY A 128 8.50 -7.66 7.42
C GLY A 128 8.96 -9.07 7.77
N PRO A 129 10.24 -9.41 7.54
CA PRO A 129 10.76 -10.75 7.80
C PRO A 129 10.71 -11.09 9.30
N ASN A 130 10.57 -12.37 9.58
CA ASN A 130 10.64 -12.91 10.94
C ASN A 130 12.09 -13.25 11.27
N ILE A 131 12.89 -12.24 11.68
CA ILE A 131 14.33 -12.43 11.92
C ILE A 131 14.61 -12.98 13.32
N ASP A 132 13.88 -12.52 14.32
CA ASP A 132 14.11 -12.78 15.75
C ASP A 132 12.95 -13.53 16.42
N GLY A 133 12.02 -14.06 15.63
CA GLY A 133 10.80 -14.67 16.14
C GLY A 133 9.71 -13.67 16.53
N SER A 134 9.95 -12.36 16.35
CA SER A 134 8.96 -11.32 16.69
C SER A 134 7.78 -11.25 15.71
N ARG A 135 7.93 -11.88 14.54
CA ARG A 135 6.92 -11.81 13.47
C ARG A 135 6.61 -13.19 12.89
N PRO A 136 6.20 -14.16 13.71
CA PRO A 136 5.95 -15.53 13.24
C PRO A 136 4.86 -15.61 12.18
N TRP A 137 3.97 -14.61 12.15
CA TRP A 137 2.93 -14.48 11.15
C TRP A 137 3.48 -14.26 9.71
N SER A 138 4.67 -13.69 9.55
CA SER A 138 5.27 -13.44 8.24
C SER A 138 5.56 -14.73 7.47
N ASP A 139 5.79 -15.82 8.18
CA ASP A 139 6.13 -17.13 7.63
C ASP A 139 4.89 -17.98 7.32
N THR A 140 3.71 -17.55 7.78
CA THR A 140 2.45 -18.23 7.48
C THR A 140 2.06 -18.06 5.99
N LEU A 141 1.16 -18.92 5.50
CA LEU A 141 0.64 -18.79 4.14
C LEU A 141 0.04 -17.40 3.89
N ALA A 142 -0.72 -16.87 4.85
CA ALA A 142 -1.31 -15.53 4.76
C ALA A 142 -0.25 -14.42 4.77
N GLY A 143 0.82 -14.57 5.56
CA GLY A 143 1.95 -13.65 5.56
C GLY A 143 2.68 -13.63 4.22
N GLN A 144 2.91 -14.80 3.63
CA GLN A 144 3.54 -14.92 2.32
C GLN A 144 2.63 -14.39 1.20
N GLU A 145 1.32 -14.65 1.24
CA GLU A 145 0.34 -14.06 0.33
C GLU A 145 0.38 -12.53 0.43
N ARG A 146 0.36 -11.98 1.65
CA ARG A 146 0.46 -10.54 1.87
C ARG A 146 1.74 -9.96 1.30
N ARG A 147 2.88 -10.64 1.46
CA ARG A 147 4.15 -10.23 0.84
C ARG A 147 4.05 -10.13 -0.67
N GLN A 148 3.39 -11.09 -1.34
CA GLN A 148 3.17 -11.05 -2.78
C GLN A 148 2.28 -9.86 -3.18
N HIS A 149 1.23 -9.59 -2.42
CA HIS A 149 0.37 -8.44 -2.64
C HIS A 149 1.10 -7.11 -2.40
N CYS A 150 2.02 -7.04 -1.43
CA CYS A 150 2.88 -5.87 -1.24
C CYS A 150 3.79 -5.62 -2.44
N LYS A 151 4.41 -6.66 -3.01
CA LYS A 151 5.21 -6.55 -4.23
C LYS A 151 4.39 -6.03 -5.40
N LEU A 152 3.19 -6.59 -5.58
CA LEU A 152 2.28 -6.19 -6.64
C LEU A 152 1.83 -4.72 -6.47
N ALA A 153 1.53 -4.30 -5.25
CA ALA A 153 1.16 -2.92 -4.95
C ALA A 153 2.33 -1.95 -5.16
N LEU A 154 3.55 -2.35 -4.81
CA LEU A 154 4.76 -1.57 -5.07
C LEU A 154 4.99 -1.37 -6.58
N GLU A 155 4.81 -2.43 -7.38
CA GLU A 155 4.93 -2.37 -8.85
C GLU A 155 3.86 -1.46 -9.48
N ARG A 156 2.67 -1.41 -8.91
CA ARG A 156 1.54 -0.62 -9.42
C ARG A 156 1.53 0.82 -8.91
N GLY A 157 2.28 1.11 -7.88
CA GLY A 157 2.41 2.44 -7.27
C GLY A 157 1.27 2.85 -6.34
N ALA A 158 0.15 2.12 -6.30
CA ALA A 158 -0.98 2.42 -5.45
C ALA A 158 -1.74 1.18 -5.00
N ALA A 159 -2.36 1.24 -3.82
CA ALA A 159 -3.27 0.24 -3.29
C ALA A 159 -4.35 0.90 -2.42
N GLU A 160 -5.37 0.13 -2.05
CA GLU A 160 -6.42 0.56 -1.14
C GLU A 160 -6.22 -0.06 0.24
N GLY A 161 -6.37 0.74 1.28
CA GLY A 161 -6.30 0.31 2.68
C GLY A 161 -7.67 0.34 3.34
N LEU A 162 -8.05 -0.75 3.99
CA LEU A 162 -9.25 -0.90 4.82
C LEU A 162 -8.85 -0.78 6.29
N LEU A 163 -9.43 0.17 7.01
CA LEU A 163 -9.14 0.40 8.43
C LEU A 163 -9.83 -0.66 9.28
N VAL A 164 -9.04 -1.52 9.92
CA VAL A 164 -9.51 -2.58 10.83
C VAL A 164 -9.34 -2.12 12.26
N TYR A 165 -10.40 -2.16 13.04
CA TYR A 165 -10.41 -1.76 14.43
C TYR A 165 -10.52 -2.97 15.36
N GLY A 166 -9.84 -2.91 16.48
CA GLY A 166 -9.83 -3.94 17.50
C GLY A 166 -8.92 -3.55 18.66
N GLU A 167 -8.65 -4.52 19.52
CA GLU A 167 -7.75 -4.40 20.66
C GLU A 167 -6.53 -5.30 20.45
N SER A 168 -5.34 -4.78 20.70
CA SER A 168 -4.10 -5.54 20.73
C SER A 168 -3.81 -6.06 22.14
N PHE A 169 -3.08 -7.17 22.25
CA PHE A 169 -2.40 -7.50 23.51
C PHE A 169 -1.31 -6.46 23.78
N ASP A 170 -0.99 -6.22 25.05
CA ASP A 170 0.02 -5.26 25.45
C ASP A 170 1.35 -5.54 24.75
N GLY A 171 1.89 -4.49 24.10
CA GLY A 171 3.17 -4.54 23.40
C GLY A 171 3.15 -5.02 21.95
N GLU A 172 2.02 -5.50 21.43
CA GLU A 172 1.93 -5.98 20.06
C GLU A 172 1.06 -5.09 19.16
N ALA A 173 1.65 -4.62 18.08
CA ALA A 173 0.99 -3.73 17.12
C ALA A 173 0.56 -4.48 15.84
N SER A 174 0.05 -5.71 15.96
CA SER A 174 -0.29 -6.52 14.79
C SER A 174 -1.71 -7.09 14.90
N GLU A 175 -2.41 -7.11 13.78
CA GLU A 175 -3.75 -7.73 13.66
C GLU A 175 -3.72 -9.25 13.95
N HIS A 176 -2.55 -9.88 13.83
CA HIS A 176 -2.35 -11.30 14.06
C HIS A 176 -2.54 -11.74 15.49
N ASN A 177 -2.11 -10.89 16.41
CA ASN A 177 -2.19 -11.11 17.83
C ASN A 177 -3.20 -10.16 18.45
N ALA A 178 -4.26 -9.86 17.70
CA ALA A 178 -5.35 -9.06 18.21
C ALA A 178 -6.08 -9.83 19.31
N ARG A 179 -6.28 -9.17 20.45
CA ARG A 179 -7.15 -9.67 21.52
C ARG A 179 -8.60 -9.78 21.06
N SER A 180 -9.03 -8.78 20.28
CA SER A 180 -10.36 -8.76 19.66
C SER A 180 -10.34 -7.95 18.36
N VAL A 181 -11.13 -8.38 17.38
CA VAL A 181 -11.37 -7.63 16.15
C VAL A 181 -12.80 -7.12 16.17
N HIS A 182 -12.96 -5.79 16.21
CA HIS A 182 -14.28 -5.16 16.24
C HIS A 182 -14.90 -5.06 14.85
N GLY A 183 -14.07 -4.98 13.80
CA GLY A 183 -14.49 -4.93 12.41
C GLY A 183 -13.77 -3.86 11.59
N VAL A 184 -14.27 -3.67 10.38
CA VAL A 184 -13.72 -2.75 9.37
C VAL A 184 -14.64 -1.54 9.24
N ASP A 185 -14.02 -0.35 9.09
CA ASP A 185 -14.73 0.89 8.82
C ASP A 185 -15.25 0.90 7.37
N PRO A 186 -16.58 0.89 7.16
CA PRO A 186 -17.14 0.90 5.81
C PRO A 186 -17.17 2.28 5.16
N GLU A 187 -16.96 3.34 5.93
CA GLU A 187 -17.07 4.72 5.45
C GLU A 187 -15.74 5.27 4.93
N HIS A 188 -14.63 4.62 5.30
CA HIS A 188 -13.31 5.14 5.01
C HIS A 188 -12.40 4.09 4.39
N VAL A 189 -12.08 4.29 3.12
CA VAL A 189 -11.01 3.58 2.41
C VAL A 189 -9.88 4.57 2.18
N VAL A 190 -8.66 4.19 2.52
CA VAL A 190 -7.49 5.03 2.33
C VAL A 190 -6.72 4.61 1.09
N SER A 191 -6.37 5.57 0.24
CA SER A 191 -5.42 5.33 -0.84
C SER A 191 -4.03 5.27 -0.22
N ILE A 192 -3.36 4.15 -0.34
CA ILE A 192 -2.03 3.92 0.21
C ILE A 192 -1.00 3.75 -0.90
N ARG A 193 0.20 4.20 -0.62
CA ARG A 193 1.41 3.87 -1.36
C ARG A 193 2.19 2.84 -0.57
N VAL A 194 2.67 1.81 -1.24
CA VAL A 194 3.54 0.81 -0.62
C VAL A 194 4.99 1.22 -0.84
N GLU A 195 5.77 1.24 0.23
CA GLU A 195 7.21 1.51 0.21
C GLU A 195 7.97 0.30 0.74
N LEU A 196 9.09 -0.02 0.09
CA LEU A 196 10.05 -1.01 0.58
C LEU A 196 11.16 -0.27 1.33
N ARG A 197 11.34 -0.59 2.61
CA ARG A 197 12.37 -0.01 3.48
C ARG A 197 13.22 -1.14 4.06
N GLY A 198 14.42 -1.34 3.52
CA GLY A 198 15.18 -2.56 3.77
C GLY A 198 14.41 -3.77 3.25
N GLU A 199 14.05 -4.69 4.13
CA GLU A 199 13.24 -5.87 3.80
C GLU A 199 11.75 -5.73 4.20
N GLU A 200 11.34 -4.57 4.70
CA GLU A 200 9.98 -4.32 5.21
C GLU A 200 9.13 -3.56 4.19
N TYR A 201 7.88 -3.98 4.04
CA TYR A 201 6.87 -3.28 3.26
C TYR A 201 6.01 -2.41 4.17
N TRP A 202 5.89 -1.15 3.83
CA TRP A 202 5.15 -0.15 4.58
C TRP A 202 4.05 0.46 3.73
N ALA A 203 2.84 0.57 4.27
CA ALA A 203 1.83 1.47 3.73
C ALA A 203 2.12 2.87 4.22
N VAL A 204 2.08 3.85 3.32
CA VAL A 204 2.17 5.27 3.63
C VAL A 204 1.07 6.02 2.92
N TRP A 205 0.48 7.03 3.60
CA TRP A 205 -0.53 7.89 3.02
C TRP A 205 -0.54 9.27 3.67
N GLY A 206 -1.08 10.26 2.96
CA GLY A 206 -1.08 11.66 3.39
C GLY A 206 -2.07 11.97 4.51
N ALA A 207 -2.04 13.22 4.97
CA ALA A 207 -2.83 13.73 6.08
C ALA A 207 -4.36 13.71 5.85
N LYS A 208 -4.82 13.60 4.61
CA LYS A 208 -6.23 13.42 4.27
C LYS A 208 -6.40 12.04 3.67
N ALA A 209 -6.91 11.11 4.47
CA ALA A 209 -7.60 9.97 3.89
C ALA A 209 -8.77 10.55 3.07
N GLU A 210 -8.77 10.35 1.76
CA GLU A 210 -9.96 10.63 0.98
C GLU A 210 -11.03 9.67 1.48
N ALA A 211 -12.08 10.21 2.12
CA ALA A 211 -13.24 9.44 2.48
C ALA A 211 -13.88 8.96 1.18
N ARG A 212 -13.71 7.69 0.85
CA ARG A 212 -14.48 7.01 -0.17
C ARG A 212 -15.36 6.00 0.54
N PRO A 213 -16.69 6.14 0.50
CA PRO A 213 -17.57 5.10 1.02
C PRO A 213 -17.32 3.79 0.25
N LEU A 214 -17.49 2.68 0.95
CA LEU A 214 -17.46 1.34 0.37
C LEU A 214 -18.55 1.15 -0.69
#